data_ef92b75550302a56654d70ce9502e45e
#
_entry.id   ef92b75550302a56654d70ce9502e45e
#
_cell.length_a   1.000
_cell.length_b   1.000
_cell.length_c   1.000
_cell.angle_alpha   90.00
_cell.angle_beta   90.00
_cell.angle_gamma   90.00
#
_symmetry.space_group_name_H-M   'P 1'
#
loop_
_entity.id
_entity.type
_entity.pdbx_description
1 polymer ?
#
loop_
_entity_poly.entity_id
_entity_poly.type
_entity_poly.pdbx_seq_one_letter_code
_entity_poly.pdbx_strand_id
1 'polypeptide(L)'
;MLKELGAAAIEAAGSAENVGRKFEANFSGTDAGEWAENYADAIHRSSDEVKSFMVSNKALYGEMGITGDAAAELSKATTSLAYDFGNAFAMDDTEALGVVQDYISGNNAALEEYGIHIDEVALKNTALSMGLGDQIDEMDDATLAQVRMNALLGQTKKIQQSAANSTGGLVNSTKDLKGIWSEFMADAGSRFTPGIESLFSTILDSWPTIEPMLMQFVDMLSNGLAQAMPVITELGMTLLPVLTDVLGTVFEAGLPLLQVFGDLAQTILPPVADIIGMIAETVMPPLVDILNTLNTSIIQPLVPVIQKLAEAEQAFDDRRKP
;
A
#
# COMPACT_ATOMS: atom_id res chain seq x y z
N MET A 1 8.91 15.94 8.57
CA MET A 1 7.57 15.35 8.31
C MET A 1 6.88 15.97 7.09
N LEU A 2 6.41 17.25 7.06
CA LEU A 2 5.74 17.83 5.88
C LEU A 2 6.64 17.89 4.63
N LYS A 3 7.94 18.20 4.78
CA LYS A 3 8.91 18.19 3.69
C LYS A 3 9.14 16.78 3.14
N GLU A 4 9.20 15.80 3.99
CA GLU A 4 9.36 14.38 3.62
C GLU A 4 8.11 13.85 2.93
N LEU A 5 6.91 14.22 3.43
CA LEU A 5 5.64 13.89 2.76
C LEU A 5 5.54 14.56 1.38
N GLY A 6 5.92 15.83 1.27
CA GLY A 6 5.94 16.52 -0.02
C GLY A 6 6.95 15.91 -1.01
N ALA A 7 8.16 15.58 -0.54
CA ALA A 7 9.16 14.90 -1.36
C ALA A 7 8.67 13.50 -1.80
N ALA A 8 8.09 12.72 -0.89
CA ALA A 8 7.54 11.42 -1.21
C ALA A 8 6.36 11.50 -2.20
N ALA A 9 5.51 12.53 -2.11
CA ALA A 9 4.42 12.73 -3.07
C ALA A 9 4.95 13.08 -4.48
N ILE A 10 5.98 13.93 -4.57
CA ILE A 10 6.62 14.28 -5.85
C ILE A 10 7.32 13.07 -6.45
N GLU A 11 8.01 12.27 -5.63
CA GLU A 11 8.67 11.05 -6.08
C GLU A 11 7.64 10.01 -6.56
N ALA A 12 6.55 9.83 -5.82
CA ALA A 12 5.45 8.94 -6.21
C ALA A 12 4.82 9.40 -7.53
N ALA A 13 4.52 10.70 -7.70
CA ALA A 13 3.98 11.24 -8.94
C ALA A 13 4.95 11.07 -10.14
N GLY A 14 6.24 11.32 -9.92
CA GLY A 14 7.27 11.10 -10.95
C GLY A 14 7.43 9.63 -11.32
N SER A 15 7.30 8.72 -10.36
CA SER A 15 7.29 7.28 -10.58
C SER A 15 6.05 6.86 -11.37
N ALA A 16 4.86 7.29 -10.97
CA ALA A 16 3.60 7.03 -11.66
C ALA A 16 3.62 7.51 -13.10
N GLU A 17 4.11 8.73 -13.36
CA GLU A 17 4.25 9.26 -14.71
C GLU A 17 5.21 8.42 -15.57
N ASN A 18 6.32 7.96 -15.00
CA ASN A 18 7.27 7.09 -15.69
C ASN A 18 6.66 5.73 -16.04
N VAL A 19 5.94 5.13 -15.10
CA VAL A 19 5.22 3.86 -15.32
C VAL A 19 4.15 4.05 -16.39
N GLY A 20 3.34 5.11 -16.28
CA GLY A 20 2.31 5.44 -17.27
C GLY A 20 2.86 5.60 -18.68
N ARG A 21 3.99 6.33 -18.85
CA ARG A 21 4.64 6.47 -20.17
C ARG A 21 5.17 5.16 -20.73
N LYS A 22 5.80 4.34 -19.89
CA LYS A 22 6.26 3.00 -20.31
C LYS A 22 5.10 2.09 -20.65
N PHE A 23 4.04 2.14 -19.86
CA PHE A 23 2.84 1.35 -20.10
C PHE A 23 2.19 1.73 -21.42
N GLU A 24 1.96 3.02 -21.67
CA GLU A 24 1.38 3.53 -22.91
C GLU A 24 2.23 3.14 -24.14
N ALA A 25 3.56 3.28 -24.05
CA ALA A 25 4.46 2.87 -25.11
C ALA A 25 4.37 1.37 -25.45
N ASN A 26 4.00 0.53 -24.48
CA ASN A 26 3.90 -0.91 -24.66
C ASN A 26 2.49 -1.41 -25.01
N PHE A 27 1.45 -0.76 -24.51
CA PHE A 27 0.08 -1.25 -24.53
C PHE A 27 -0.91 -0.31 -25.23
N SER A 28 -0.42 0.74 -25.91
CA SER A 28 -1.25 1.67 -26.66
C SER A 28 -2.16 0.94 -27.67
N GLY A 29 -3.44 1.32 -27.68
CA GLY A 29 -4.43 0.75 -28.58
C GLY A 29 -4.99 -0.62 -28.15
N THR A 30 -4.65 -1.09 -26.95
CA THR A 30 -5.23 -2.31 -26.34
C THR A 30 -6.17 -1.95 -25.19
N ASP A 31 -6.92 -2.91 -24.68
CA ASP A 31 -7.74 -2.79 -23.46
C ASP A 31 -6.93 -2.95 -22.16
N ALA A 32 -5.61 -3.07 -22.26
CA ALA A 32 -4.73 -3.38 -21.13
C ALA A 32 -4.77 -2.31 -20.03
N GLY A 33 -5.01 -1.03 -20.37
CA GLY A 33 -5.13 0.06 -19.42
C GLY A 33 -6.36 -0.09 -18.54
N GLU A 34 -7.53 -0.27 -19.16
CA GLU A 34 -8.79 -0.50 -18.46
C GLU A 34 -8.73 -1.79 -17.61
N TRP A 35 -8.13 -2.85 -18.16
CA TRP A 35 -7.93 -4.09 -17.45
C TRP A 35 -7.06 -3.88 -16.21
N ALA A 36 -5.93 -3.15 -16.32
CA ALA A 36 -5.00 -2.94 -15.22
C ALA A 36 -5.65 -2.15 -14.07
N GLU A 37 -6.45 -1.13 -14.38
CA GLU A 37 -7.17 -0.34 -13.40
C GLU A 37 -8.24 -1.18 -12.69
N ASN A 38 -9.10 -1.84 -13.44
CA ASN A 38 -10.15 -2.70 -12.88
C ASN A 38 -9.58 -3.87 -12.04
N TYR A 39 -8.46 -4.43 -12.48
CA TYR A 39 -7.80 -5.51 -11.75
C TYR A 39 -7.14 -5.02 -10.47
N ALA A 40 -6.45 -3.87 -10.51
CA ALA A 40 -5.86 -3.22 -9.34
C ALA A 40 -6.91 -2.94 -8.26
N ASP A 41 -8.05 -2.38 -8.65
CA ASP A 41 -9.19 -2.15 -7.75
C ASP A 41 -9.69 -3.45 -7.11
N ALA A 42 -9.85 -4.51 -7.92
CA ALA A 42 -10.35 -5.80 -7.46
C ALA A 42 -9.43 -6.47 -6.43
N ILE A 43 -8.13 -6.25 -6.51
CA ILE A 43 -7.13 -6.82 -5.61
C ILE A 43 -6.59 -5.83 -4.57
N HIS A 44 -7.10 -4.60 -4.53
CA HIS A 44 -6.66 -3.51 -3.65
C HIS A 44 -5.14 -3.24 -3.76
N ARG A 45 -4.64 -3.10 -4.98
CA ARG A 45 -3.26 -2.73 -5.29
C ARG A 45 -3.22 -1.42 -6.05
N SER A 46 -2.04 -0.81 -6.12
CA SER A 46 -1.83 0.35 -6.98
C SER A 46 -1.93 -0.03 -8.45
N SER A 47 -2.67 0.75 -9.24
CA SER A 47 -2.75 0.56 -10.69
C SER A 47 -1.39 0.70 -11.37
N ASP A 48 -0.50 1.56 -10.83
CA ASP A 48 0.87 1.72 -11.32
C ASP A 48 1.73 0.47 -11.06
N GLU A 49 1.53 -0.21 -9.94
CA GLU A 49 2.21 -1.46 -9.65
C GLU A 49 1.77 -2.56 -10.63
N VAL A 50 0.47 -2.69 -10.85
CA VAL A 50 -0.09 -3.63 -11.85
C VAL A 50 0.44 -3.32 -13.25
N LYS A 51 0.43 -2.04 -13.67
CA LYS A 51 0.98 -1.57 -14.94
C LYS A 51 2.48 -1.88 -15.06
N SER A 52 3.24 -1.70 -13.99
CA SER A 52 4.67 -2.01 -13.95
C SER A 52 4.93 -3.51 -14.15
N PHE A 53 4.16 -4.37 -13.50
CA PHE A 53 4.25 -5.82 -13.66
C PHE A 53 3.93 -6.24 -15.11
N MET A 54 2.89 -5.66 -15.69
CA MET A 54 2.54 -5.92 -17.10
C MET A 54 3.66 -5.50 -18.08
N VAL A 55 4.29 -4.33 -17.84
CA VAL A 55 5.42 -3.87 -18.67
C VAL A 55 6.60 -4.83 -18.57
N SER A 56 6.92 -5.30 -17.34
CA SER A 56 7.98 -6.29 -17.11
C SER A 56 7.69 -7.60 -17.83
N ASN A 57 6.46 -8.10 -17.72
CA ASN A 57 6.05 -9.34 -18.39
C ASN A 57 6.08 -9.21 -19.91
N LYS A 58 5.63 -8.07 -20.46
CA LYS A 58 5.68 -7.85 -21.91
C LYS A 58 7.10 -7.78 -22.43
N ALA A 59 8.03 -7.21 -21.67
CA ALA A 59 9.45 -7.21 -22.02
C ALA A 59 9.99 -8.63 -22.06
N LEU A 60 9.71 -9.45 -21.05
CA LEU A 60 10.10 -10.86 -21.00
C LEU A 60 9.58 -11.65 -22.21
N TYR A 61 8.28 -11.51 -22.52
CA TYR A 61 7.70 -12.17 -23.68
C TYR A 61 8.29 -11.67 -25.00
N GLY A 62 8.61 -10.36 -25.07
CA GLY A 62 9.28 -9.78 -26.22
C GLY A 62 10.65 -10.35 -26.50
N GLU A 63 11.45 -10.63 -25.45
CA GLU A 63 12.74 -11.32 -25.56
C GLU A 63 12.59 -12.75 -26.09
N MET A 64 11.47 -13.41 -25.79
CA MET A 64 11.12 -14.74 -26.31
C MET A 64 10.48 -14.71 -27.70
N GLY A 65 10.32 -13.52 -28.32
CA GLY A 65 9.74 -13.38 -29.65
C GLY A 65 8.21 -13.24 -29.69
N ILE A 66 7.54 -13.16 -28.55
CA ILE A 66 6.09 -12.96 -28.46
C ILE A 66 5.79 -11.46 -28.48
N THR A 67 4.97 -11.00 -29.43
CA THR A 67 4.66 -9.58 -29.60
C THR A 67 3.15 -9.35 -29.80
N GLY A 68 2.74 -8.08 -29.88
CA GLY A 68 1.34 -7.70 -30.16
C GLY A 68 0.37 -8.15 -29.07
N ASP A 69 -0.84 -8.53 -29.48
CA ASP A 69 -1.94 -8.90 -28.58
C ASP A 69 -1.62 -10.14 -27.74
N ALA A 70 -0.89 -11.11 -28.32
CA ALA A 70 -0.48 -12.30 -27.57
C ALA A 70 0.40 -11.96 -26.38
N ALA A 71 1.36 -11.06 -26.55
CA ALA A 71 2.19 -10.58 -25.45
C ALA A 71 1.37 -9.79 -24.41
N ALA A 72 0.37 -9.02 -24.84
CA ALA A 72 -0.50 -8.29 -23.94
C ALA A 72 -1.33 -9.24 -23.07
N GLU A 73 -1.98 -10.24 -23.68
CA GLU A 73 -2.80 -11.22 -22.95
C GLU A 73 -1.97 -12.11 -22.01
N LEU A 74 -0.79 -12.56 -22.45
CA LEU A 74 0.12 -13.29 -21.58
C LEU A 74 0.62 -12.41 -20.41
N SER A 75 0.86 -11.12 -20.66
CA SER A 75 1.25 -10.18 -19.59
C SER A 75 0.15 -10.01 -18.56
N LYS A 76 -1.12 -9.88 -18.96
CA LYS A 76 -2.27 -9.86 -18.05
C LYS A 76 -2.34 -11.15 -17.21
N ALA A 77 -2.27 -12.31 -17.88
CA ALA A 77 -2.38 -13.62 -17.22
C ALA A 77 -1.23 -13.84 -16.22
N THR A 78 0.01 -13.51 -16.60
CA THR A 78 1.18 -13.64 -15.73
C THR A 78 1.10 -12.69 -14.54
N THR A 79 0.66 -11.45 -14.76
CA THR A 79 0.46 -10.46 -13.69
C THR A 79 -0.59 -10.95 -12.70
N SER A 80 -1.74 -11.40 -13.18
CA SER A 80 -2.80 -11.95 -12.32
C SER A 80 -2.29 -13.13 -11.51
N LEU A 81 -1.59 -14.07 -12.15
CA LEU A 81 -1.06 -15.24 -11.46
C LEU A 81 0.01 -14.89 -10.42
N ALA A 82 0.84 -13.88 -10.67
CA ALA A 82 1.83 -13.41 -9.70
C ALA A 82 1.18 -12.90 -8.41
N TYR A 83 0.14 -12.08 -8.51
CA TYR A 83 -0.62 -11.62 -7.34
C TYR A 83 -1.34 -12.76 -6.61
N ASP A 84 -1.93 -13.70 -7.36
CA ASP A 84 -2.55 -14.90 -6.77
C ASP A 84 -1.52 -15.75 -6.03
N PHE A 85 -0.32 -15.88 -6.59
CA PHE A 85 0.78 -16.61 -5.99
C PHE A 85 1.26 -15.91 -4.71
N GLY A 86 1.52 -14.59 -4.77
CA GLY A 86 1.90 -13.78 -3.62
C GLY A 86 0.88 -13.85 -2.48
N ASN A 87 -0.42 -13.88 -2.82
CA ASN A 87 -1.47 -14.03 -1.83
C ASN A 87 -1.54 -15.44 -1.24
N ALA A 88 -1.49 -16.48 -2.08
CA ALA A 88 -1.63 -17.87 -1.66
C ALA A 88 -0.48 -18.33 -0.76
N PHE A 89 0.74 -17.85 -1.01
CA PHE A 89 1.96 -18.25 -0.30
C PHE A 89 2.45 -17.16 0.68
N ALA A 90 1.68 -16.08 0.88
CA ALA A 90 1.99 -14.99 1.80
C ALA A 90 3.38 -14.35 1.57
N MET A 91 3.76 -14.18 0.30
CA MET A 91 5.03 -13.60 -0.13
C MET A 91 4.84 -12.20 -0.72
N ASP A 92 5.92 -11.45 -0.89
CA ASP A 92 5.90 -10.14 -1.56
C ASP A 92 5.46 -10.30 -3.03
N ASP A 93 4.67 -9.34 -3.54
CA ASP A 93 4.10 -9.44 -4.88
C ASP A 93 5.20 -9.38 -5.96
N THR A 94 6.30 -8.63 -5.72
CA THR A 94 7.46 -8.58 -6.63
C THR A 94 8.23 -9.91 -6.62
N GLU A 95 8.38 -10.53 -5.46
CA GLU A 95 9.00 -11.86 -5.32
C GLU A 95 8.15 -12.90 -6.06
N ALA A 96 6.83 -12.87 -5.88
CA ALA A 96 5.90 -13.75 -6.58
C ALA A 96 5.98 -13.58 -8.10
N LEU A 97 6.09 -12.34 -8.59
CA LEU A 97 6.32 -12.07 -10.01
C LEU A 97 7.62 -12.73 -10.50
N GLY A 98 8.70 -12.58 -9.74
CA GLY A 98 9.99 -13.20 -10.05
C GLY A 98 9.89 -14.71 -10.19
N VAL A 99 9.24 -15.39 -9.24
CA VAL A 99 9.02 -16.86 -9.28
C VAL A 99 8.28 -17.30 -10.55
N VAL A 100 7.22 -16.58 -10.92
CA VAL A 100 6.44 -16.89 -12.14
C VAL A 100 7.26 -16.63 -13.40
N GLN A 101 7.98 -15.52 -13.47
CA GLN A 101 8.84 -15.18 -14.61
C GLN A 101 9.99 -16.15 -14.78
N ASP A 102 10.64 -16.55 -13.70
CA ASP A 102 11.72 -17.55 -13.68
C ASP A 102 11.24 -18.86 -14.28
N TYR A 103 10.06 -19.33 -13.86
CA TYR A 103 9.49 -20.54 -14.42
C TYR A 103 9.17 -20.42 -15.91
N ILE A 104 8.57 -19.31 -16.34
CA ILE A 104 8.28 -19.08 -17.78
C ILE A 104 9.58 -19.10 -18.58
N SER A 105 10.67 -18.57 -18.02
CA SER A 105 12.01 -18.58 -18.60
C SER A 105 12.70 -19.96 -18.58
N GLY A 106 12.11 -20.95 -17.90
CA GLY A 106 12.59 -22.34 -17.86
C GLY A 106 13.26 -22.76 -16.56
N ASN A 107 13.25 -21.93 -15.54
CA ASN A 107 13.77 -22.28 -14.20
C ASN A 107 12.64 -22.85 -13.32
N ASN A 108 12.57 -24.17 -13.22
CA ASN A 108 11.51 -24.85 -12.44
C ASN A 108 11.77 -24.82 -10.92
N ALA A 109 13.02 -24.59 -10.48
CA ALA A 109 13.42 -24.74 -9.08
C ALA A 109 12.61 -23.80 -8.15
N ALA A 110 12.30 -22.60 -8.62
CA ALA A 110 11.55 -21.63 -7.83
C ALA A 110 10.12 -22.10 -7.51
N LEU A 111 9.47 -22.88 -8.38
CA LEU A 111 8.12 -23.42 -8.13
C LEU A 111 8.13 -24.63 -7.20
N GLU A 112 9.20 -25.42 -7.23
CA GLU A 112 9.31 -26.65 -6.43
C GLU A 112 9.29 -26.36 -4.93
N GLU A 113 9.84 -25.21 -4.51
CA GLU A 113 9.79 -24.74 -3.12
C GLU A 113 8.35 -24.55 -2.60
N TYR A 114 7.42 -24.27 -3.51
CA TYR A 114 5.99 -24.10 -3.20
C TYR A 114 5.15 -25.37 -3.49
N GLY A 115 5.82 -26.50 -3.74
CA GLY A 115 5.18 -27.78 -3.98
C GLY A 115 4.47 -27.88 -5.35
N ILE A 116 4.83 -27.02 -6.30
CA ILE A 116 4.31 -27.06 -7.66
C ILE A 116 5.36 -27.72 -8.54
N HIS A 117 5.04 -28.95 -8.99
CA HIS A 117 5.92 -29.75 -9.84
C HIS A 117 5.32 -29.81 -11.26
N ILE A 118 6.04 -29.26 -12.22
CA ILE A 118 5.69 -29.32 -13.63
C ILE A 118 6.85 -30.00 -14.35
N ASP A 119 6.69 -31.29 -14.58
CA ASP A 119 7.69 -32.12 -15.27
C ASP A 119 7.52 -32.06 -16.80
N GLU A 120 8.44 -32.68 -17.51
CA GLU A 120 8.45 -32.75 -18.97
C GLU A 120 7.16 -33.42 -19.51
N VAL A 121 6.60 -34.39 -18.78
CA VAL A 121 5.36 -35.08 -19.17
C VAL A 121 4.19 -34.11 -19.09
N ALA A 122 4.13 -33.28 -18.07
CA ALA A 122 3.08 -32.24 -17.95
C ALA A 122 3.19 -31.20 -19.06
N LEU A 123 4.40 -30.78 -19.44
CA LEU A 123 4.63 -29.88 -20.56
C LEU A 123 4.20 -30.50 -21.89
N LYS A 124 4.60 -31.76 -22.18
CA LYS A 124 4.17 -32.48 -23.39
C LYS A 124 2.66 -32.60 -23.48
N ASN A 125 2.01 -32.98 -22.38
CA ASN A 125 0.54 -33.10 -22.34
C ASN A 125 -0.13 -31.74 -22.57
N THR A 126 0.45 -30.65 -22.04
CA THR A 126 -0.04 -29.29 -22.25
C THR A 126 0.10 -28.91 -23.72
N ALA A 127 1.27 -29.12 -24.31
CA ALA A 127 1.52 -28.84 -25.73
C ALA A 127 0.57 -29.63 -26.65
N LEU A 128 0.35 -30.90 -26.37
CA LEU A 128 -0.66 -31.72 -27.09
C LEU A 128 -2.05 -31.14 -26.97
N SER A 129 -2.45 -30.69 -25.78
CA SER A 129 -3.78 -30.08 -25.53
C SER A 129 -3.93 -28.75 -26.28
N MET A 130 -2.85 -28.06 -26.56
CA MET A 130 -2.80 -26.83 -27.37
C MET A 130 -2.72 -27.12 -28.89
N GLY A 131 -2.59 -28.38 -29.30
CA GLY A 131 -2.45 -28.78 -30.69
C GLY A 131 -1.08 -28.57 -31.29
N LEU A 132 -0.05 -28.41 -30.44
CA LEU A 132 1.34 -28.09 -30.84
C LEU A 132 2.23 -29.33 -31.01
N GLY A 133 1.70 -30.54 -30.74
CA GLY A 133 2.51 -31.77 -30.69
C GLY A 133 3.23 -31.96 -29.36
N ASP A 134 4.07 -32.99 -29.26
CA ASP A 134 4.77 -33.38 -28.02
C ASP A 134 6.29 -33.17 -28.09
N GLN A 135 6.81 -32.66 -29.18
CA GLN A 135 8.22 -32.39 -29.41
C GLN A 135 8.67 -31.08 -28.77
N ILE A 136 8.58 -30.97 -27.45
CA ILE A 136 8.87 -29.73 -26.72
C ILE A 136 10.30 -29.23 -26.86
N ASP A 137 11.26 -30.16 -27.11
CA ASP A 137 12.68 -29.83 -27.34
C ASP A 137 12.95 -29.17 -28.71
N GLU A 138 11.99 -29.25 -29.63
CA GLU A 138 12.07 -28.64 -30.97
C GLU A 138 11.28 -27.31 -31.06
N MET A 139 10.57 -26.93 -29.98
CA MET A 139 9.80 -25.69 -29.93
C MET A 139 10.70 -24.48 -29.76
N ASP A 140 10.36 -23.39 -30.42
CA ASP A 140 10.99 -22.10 -30.16
C ASP A 140 10.60 -21.53 -28.77
N ASP A 141 11.38 -20.56 -28.30
CA ASP A 141 11.20 -19.97 -26.99
C ASP A 141 9.79 -19.37 -26.80
N ALA A 142 9.22 -18.79 -27.87
CA ALA A 142 7.87 -18.21 -27.84
C ALA A 142 6.80 -19.28 -27.62
N THR A 143 6.87 -20.38 -28.32
CA THR A 143 5.96 -21.51 -28.20
C THR A 143 6.11 -22.16 -26.83
N LEU A 144 7.35 -22.38 -26.41
CA LEU A 144 7.65 -23.03 -25.14
C LEU A 144 7.20 -22.17 -23.93
N ALA A 145 7.35 -20.84 -23.99
CA ALA A 145 6.84 -19.92 -22.96
C ALA A 145 5.31 -20.00 -22.83
N GLN A 146 4.59 -20.09 -23.94
CA GLN A 146 3.15 -20.29 -23.93
C GLN A 146 2.74 -21.64 -23.33
N VAL A 147 3.45 -22.71 -23.67
CA VAL A 147 3.22 -24.04 -23.09
C VAL A 147 3.47 -24.04 -21.60
N ARG A 148 4.57 -23.43 -21.14
CA ARG A 148 4.88 -23.29 -19.71
C ARG A 148 3.82 -22.50 -18.98
N MET A 149 3.40 -21.37 -19.51
CA MET A 149 2.33 -20.54 -18.88
C MET A 149 1.02 -21.33 -18.77
N ASN A 150 0.62 -22.06 -19.81
CA ASN A 150 -0.59 -22.88 -19.77
C ASN A 150 -0.47 -24.06 -18.79
N ALA A 151 0.70 -24.69 -18.71
CA ALA A 151 0.97 -25.75 -17.73
C ALA A 151 0.88 -25.20 -16.30
N LEU A 152 1.47 -24.03 -16.04
CA LEU A 152 1.41 -23.38 -14.75
C LEU A 152 -0.02 -23.00 -14.36
N LEU A 153 -0.79 -22.38 -15.26
CA LEU A 153 -2.21 -22.11 -15.05
C LEU A 153 -3.01 -23.38 -14.75
N GLY A 154 -2.67 -24.49 -15.41
CA GLY A 154 -3.28 -25.80 -15.17
C GLY A 154 -3.06 -26.31 -13.74
N GLN A 155 -1.84 -26.16 -13.22
CA GLN A 155 -1.44 -26.62 -11.89
C GLN A 155 -1.86 -25.68 -10.76
N THR A 156 -2.04 -24.40 -11.07
CA THR A 156 -2.37 -23.36 -10.09
C THR A 156 -3.86 -23.04 -9.98
N LYS A 157 -4.74 -23.84 -10.56
CA LYS A 157 -6.20 -23.60 -10.55
C LYS A 157 -6.79 -23.33 -9.16
N LYS A 158 -6.22 -23.91 -8.11
CA LYS A 158 -6.71 -23.78 -6.73
C LYS A 158 -6.38 -22.41 -6.12
N ILE A 159 -5.35 -21.75 -6.60
CA ILE A 159 -4.91 -20.44 -6.10
C ILE A 159 -5.34 -19.28 -7.00
N GLN A 160 -5.81 -19.57 -8.21
CA GLN A 160 -6.30 -18.54 -9.12
C GLN A 160 -7.46 -17.76 -8.48
N GLN A 161 -7.46 -16.45 -8.65
CA GLN A 161 -8.37 -15.49 -8.03
C GLN A 161 -8.22 -15.38 -6.50
N SER A 162 -7.13 -15.92 -5.92
CA SER A 162 -6.93 -15.81 -4.47
C SER A 162 -6.70 -14.37 -4.05
N ALA A 163 -6.03 -13.56 -4.86
CA ALA A 163 -5.81 -12.14 -4.60
C ALA A 163 -7.13 -11.37 -4.59
N ALA A 164 -7.99 -11.58 -5.60
CA ALA A 164 -9.29 -10.92 -5.70
C ALA A 164 -10.31 -11.39 -4.64
N ASN A 165 -10.19 -12.63 -4.17
CA ASN A 165 -11.10 -13.21 -3.17
C ASN A 165 -10.58 -13.07 -1.73
N SER A 166 -9.42 -12.46 -1.53
CA SER A 166 -8.83 -12.31 -0.20
C SER A 166 -9.61 -11.30 0.63
N THR A 167 -10.29 -11.77 1.65
CA THR A 167 -11.07 -10.97 2.60
C THR A 167 -10.35 -10.81 3.94
N GLY A 168 -9.09 -10.47 3.91
CA GLY A 168 -8.37 -10.11 5.13
C GLY A 168 -7.33 -11.14 5.58
N GLY A 169 -6.33 -10.61 6.14
CA GLY A 169 -5.17 -11.18 6.81
C GLY A 169 -4.20 -10.02 7.00
N LEU A 170 -3.40 -10.04 8.06
CA LEU A 170 -2.52 -8.92 8.39
C LEU A 170 -1.59 -8.54 7.22
N VAL A 171 -1.08 -9.54 6.50
CA VAL A 171 -0.18 -9.34 5.35
C VAL A 171 -0.91 -8.64 4.19
N ASN A 172 -2.12 -9.09 3.85
CA ASN A 172 -2.90 -8.49 2.78
C ASN A 172 -3.39 -7.09 3.15
N SER A 173 -3.86 -6.88 4.39
CA SER A 173 -4.24 -5.54 4.86
C SER A 173 -3.08 -4.54 4.79
N THR A 174 -1.84 -5.00 5.01
CA THR A 174 -0.66 -4.13 4.88
C THR A 174 -0.36 -3.81 3.41
N LYS A 175 -0.51 -4.78 2.50
CA LYS A 175 -0.36 -4.57 1.05
C LYS A 175 -1.46 -3.66 0.50
N ASP A 176 -2.71 -3.85 0.94
CA ASP A 176 -3.86 -3.04 0.56
C ASP A 176 -3.67 -1.57 0.98
N LEU A 177 -3.23 -1.33 2.23
CA LEU A 177 -2.90 0.02 2.72
C LEU A 177 -1.76 0.65 1.93
N LYS A 178 -0.73 -0.12 1.57
CA LYS A 178 0.38 0.36 0.73
C LYS A 178 -0.12 0.78 -0.66
N GLY A 179 -1.00 -0.01 -1.28
CA GLY A 179 -1.61 0.30 -2.58
C GLY A 179 -2.40 1.60 -2.55
N ILE A 180 -3.36 1.72 -1.62
CA ILE A 180 -4.19 2.92 -1.42
C ILE A 180 -3.33 4.16 -1.13
N TRP A 181 -2.28 4.00 -0.29
CA TRP A 181 -1.36 5.10 0.03
C TRP A 181 -0.54 5.53 -1.19
N SER A 182 -0.04 4.57 -1.98
CA SER A 182 0.72 4.85 -3.20
C SER A 182 -0.12 5.64 -4.21
N GLU A 183 -1.37 5.24 -4.45
CA GLU A 183 -2.28 5.95 -5.35
C GLU A 183 -2.62 7.34 -4.84
N PHE A 184 -2.95 7.47 -3.54
CA PHE A 184 -3.19 8.77 -2.93
C PHE A 184 -1.99 9.71 -3.11
N MET A 185 -0.77 9.20 -2.89
CA MET A 185 0.45 10.01 -3.03
C MET A 185 0.73 10.39 -4.49
N ALA A 186 0.46 9.51 -5.44
CA ALA A 186 0.60 9.79 -6.87
C ALA A 186 -0.42 10.84 -7.34
N ASP A 187 -1.70 10.70 -6.98
CA ASP A 187 -2.76 11.66 -7.33
C ASP A 187 -2.53 13.02 -6.65
N ALA A 188 -2.20 13.02 -5.35
CA ALA A 188 -1.84 14.25 -4.63
C ALA A 188 -0.65 14.96 -5.29
N GLY A 189 0.42 14.20 -5.62
CA GLY A 189 1.59 14.73 -6.31
C GLY A 189 1.24 15.35 -7.64
N SER A 190 0.48 14.67 -8.49
CA SER A 190 0.08 15.15 -9.82
C SER A 190 -0.74 16.44 -9.77
N ARG A 191 -1.65 16.59 -8.81
CA ARG A 191 -2.47 17.79 -8.61
C ARG A 191 -1.68 18.98 -8.09
N PHE A 192 -0.63 18.71 -7.31
CA PHE A 192 0.23 19.75 -6.76
C PHE A 192 1.35 20.21 -7.70
N THR A 193 1.70 19.40 -8.72
CA THR A 193 2.82 19.68 -9.64
C THR A 193 2.76 21.08 -10.26
N PRO A 194 1.64 21.59 -10.83
CA PRO A 194 1.59 22.94 -11.40
C PRO A 194 1.72 24.06 -10.37
N GLY A 195 1.21 23.84 -9.15
CA GLY A 195 1.35 24.78 -8.05
C GLY A 195 2.74 24.75 -7.40
N ILE A 196 3.37 23.60 -7.40
CA ILE A 196 4.69 23.36 -6.84
C ILE A 196 5.77 24.01 -7.69
N GLU A 197 5.70 23.98 -9.01
CA GLU A 197 6.65 24.69 -9.89
C GLU A 197 6.65 26.20 -9.61
N SER A 198 5.46 26.80 -9.43
CA SER A 198 5.33 28.20 -9.04
C SER A 198 5.81 28.47 -7.61
N LEU A 199 5.57 27.55 -6.67
CA LEU A 199 6.08 27.62 -5.30
C LEU A 199 7.59 27.44 -5.25
N PHE A 200 8.15 26.50 -6.01
CA PHE A 200 9.60 26.28 -6.08
C PHE A 200 10.34 27.50 -6.61
N SER A 201 9.84 28.15 -7.66
CA SER A 201 10.44 29.39 -8.15
C SER A 201 10.39 30.49 -7.08
N THR A 202 9.24 30.65 -6.40
CA THR A 202 9.08 31.63 -5.31
C THR A 202 9.96 31.31 -4.10
N ILE A 203 10.09 30.02 -3.75
CA ILE A 203 10.96 29.56 -2.66
C ILE A 203 12.43 29.74 -3.03
N LEU A 204 12.84 29.42 -4.26
CA LEU A 204 14.21 29.63 -4.74
C LEU A 204 14.59 31.11 -4.73
N ASP A 205 13.70 31.99 -5.18
CA ASP A 205 13.91 33.45 -5.16
C ASP A 205 13.95 34.00 -3.72
N SER A 206 13.22 33.36 -2.80
CA SER A 206 13.16 33.74 -1.38
C SER A 206 14.19 33.00 -0.51
N TRP A 207 14.90 32.02 -1.09
CA TRP A 207 15.82 31.14 -0.35
C TRP A 207 16.87 31.87 0.46
N PRO A 208 17.52 32.93 -0.06
CA PRO A 208 18.49 33.71 0.72
C PRO A 208 17.94 34.33 1.99
N THR A 209 16.61 34.51 2.05
CA THR A 209 15.91 35.06 3.23
C THR A 209 15.43 33.94 4.16
N ILE A 210 15.01 32.82 3.59
CA ILE A 210 14.44 31.67 4.32
C ILE A 210 15.52 30.84 5.00
N GLU A 211 16.67 30.63 4.32
CA GLU A 211 17.77 29.81 4.82
C GLU A 211 18.29 30.26 6.22
N PRO A 212 18.55 31.54 6.47
CA PRO A 212 18.97 31.99 7.80
C PRO A 212 17.91 31.75 8.88
N MET A 213 16.63 31.87 8.53
CA MET A 213 15.50 31.62 9.47
C MET A 213 15.39 30.13 9.80
N LEU A 214 15.54 29.25 8.81
CA LEU A 214 15.57 27.81 9.01
C LEU A 214 16.77 27.37 9.84
N MET A 215 17.94 27.95 9.59
CA MET A 215 19.15 27.66 10.37
C MET A 215 18.98 28.11 11.83
N GLN A 216 18.42 29.29 12.08
CA GLN A 216 18.11 29.75 13.44
C GLN A 216 17.10 28.81 14.13
N PHE A 217 16.10 28.30 13.40
CA PHE A 217 15.15 27.32 13.95
C PHE A 217 15.81 25.98 14.27
N VAL A 218 16.70 25.50 13.38
CA VAL A 218 17.51 24.28 13.60
C VAL A 218 18.41 24.45 14.81
N ASP A 219 19.08 25.61 14.93
CA ASP A 219 19.95 25.94 16.07
C ASP A 219 19.15 25.98 17.38
N MET A 220 17.96 26.57 17.37
CA MET A 220 17.06 26.61 18.52
C MET A 220 16.58 25.22 18.94
N LEU A 221 16.21 24.36 17.98
CA LEU A 221 15.86 22.96 18.24
C LEU A 221 17.05 22.16 18.73
N SER A 222 18.21 22.32 18.11
CA SER A 222 19.45 21.63 18.50
C SER A 222 19.86 22.01 19.94
N ASN A 223 19.84 23.30 20.26
CA ASN A 223 20.13 23.80 21.62
C ASN A 223 19.08 23.34 22.64
N GLY A 224 17.79 23.31 22.26
CA GLY A 224 16.72 22.80 23.11
C GLY A 224 16.88 21.30 23.39
N LEU A 225 17.18 20.51 22.39
CA LEU A 225 17.48 19.08 22.51
C LEU A 225 18.76 18.83 23.34
N ALA A 226 19.81 19.60 23.11
CA ALA A 226 21.06 19.48 23.87
C ALA A 226 20.86 19.78 25.36
N GLN A 227 19.96 20.71 25.71
CA GLN A 227 19.60 20.99 27.10
C GLN A 227 18.66 19.95 27.71
N ALA A 228 17.79 19.31 26.89
CA ALA A 228 16.89 18.28 27.36
C ALA A 228 17.58 16.91 27.52
N MET A 229 18.59 16.60 26.71
CA MET A 229 19.30 15.31 26.73
C MET A 229 19.90 14.95 28.09
N PRO A 230 20.58 15.85 28.83
CA PRO A 230 21.07 15.54 30.17
C PRO A 230 19.94 15.13 31.13
N VAL A 231 18.81 15.85 31.08
CA VAL A 231 17.65 15.57 31.95
C VAL A 231 17.03 14.20 31.59
N ILE A 232 16.92 13.89 30.29
CA ILE A 232 16.43 12.59 29.82
C ILE A 232 17.38 11.47 30.23
N THR A 233 18.68 11.72 30.13
CA THR A 233 19.70 10.75 30.51
C THR A 233 19.71 10.51 32.06
N GLU A 234 19.60 11.57 32.84
CA GLU A 234 19.51 11.50 34.32
C GLU A 234 18.23 10.78 34.75
N LEU A 235 17.10 11.10 34.14
CA LEU A 235 15.84 10.37 34.34
C LEU A 235 15.96 8.88 33.98
N GLY A 236 16.60 8.58 32.82
CA GLY A 236 16.85 7.20 32.42
C GLY A 236 17.74 6.45 33.41
N MET A 237 18.84 7.06 33.82
CA MET A 237 19.76 6.47 34.82
C MET A 237 19.11 6.30 36.22
N THR A 238 18.18 7.18 36.57
CA THR A 238 17.48 7.12 37.85
C THR A 238 16.31 6.13 37.83
N LEU A 239 15.56 6.10 36.74
CA LEU A 239 14.37 5.25 36.63
C LEU A 239 14.71 3.80 36.23
N LEU A 240 15.76 3.56 35.46
CA LEU A 240 16.12 2.22 35.01
C LEU A 240 16.49 1.29 36.16
N PRO A 241 17.32 1.67 37.14
CA PRO A 241 17.58 0.83 38.32
C PRO A 241 16.33 0.57 39.15
N VAL A 242 15.49 1.61 39.36
CA VAL A 242 14.24 1.47 40.12
C VAL A 242 13.28 0.52 39.40
N LEU A 243 13.16 0.62 38.09
CA LEU A 243 12.36 -0.31 37.27
C LEU A 243 12.92 -1.74 37.32
N THR A 244 14.26 -1.88 37.30
CA THR A 244 14.92 -3.19 37.39
C THR A 244 14.72 -3.82 38.76
N ASP A 245 14.83 -3.05 39.83
CA ASP A 245 14.59 -3.50 41.20
C ASP A 245 13.11 -3.85 41.45
N VAL A 246 12.19 -3.02 40.92
CA VAL A 246 10.75 -3.29 41.00
C VAL A 246 10.39 -4.53 40.18
N LEU A 247 10.90 -4.66 38.97
CA LEU A 247 10.69 -5.85 38.15
C LEU A 247 11.33 -7.10 38.75
N GLY A 248 12.53 -6.97 39.35
CA GLY A 248 13.18 -8.05 40.06
C GLY A 248 12.36 -8.50 41.30
N THR A 249 11.89 -7.55 42.11
CA THR A 249 11.04 -7.82 43.28
C THR A 249 9.68 -8.43 42.87
N VAL A 250 9.10 -7.96 41.78
CA VAL A 250 7.85 -8.52 41.20
C VAL A 250 8.09 -9.94 40.67
N PHE A 251 9.25 -10.21 40.09
CA PHE A 251 9.61 -11.54 39.58
C PHE A 251 9.89 -12.53 40.71
N GLU A 252 10.59 -12.11 41.74
CA GLU A 252 10.86 -12.93 42.96
C GLU A 252 9.61 -13.19 43.81
N ALA A 253 8.70 -12.22 43.87
CA ALA A 253 7.39 -12.37 44.52
C ALA A 253 6.32 -13.07 43.64
N GLY A 254 6.65 -13.34 42.39
CA GLY A 254 5.65 -13.60 41.31
C GLY A 254 5.01 -14.99 41.29
N LEU A 255 5.48 -15.97 42.04
CA LEU A 255 4.83 -17.29 42.08
C LEU A 255 3.61 -17.39 43.00
N PRO A 256 3.59 -16.76 44.21
CA PRO A 256 2.36 -16.65 45.01
C PRO A 256 1.38 -15.61 44.47
N LEU A 257 1.86 -14.60 43.70
CA LEU A 257 1.04 -13.50 43.18
C LEU A 257 0.16 -13.89 42.02
N LEU A 258 0.45 -14.95 41.26
CA LEU A 258 -0.43 -15.42 40.18
C LEU A 258 -1.82 -15.84 40.70
N GLN A 259 -1.91 -16.39 41.89
CA GLN A 259 -3.20 -16.65 42.53
C GLN A 259 -3.87 -15.36 43.03
N VAL A 260 -3.09 -14.45 43.66
CA VAL A 260 -3.59 -13.13 44.10
C VAL A 260 -4.00 -12.27 42.88
N PHE A 261 -3.29 -12.33 41.76
CA PHE A 261 -3.69 -11.63 40.53
C PHE A 261 -4.96 -12.24 39.92
N GLY A 262 -5.14 -13.55 39.99
CA GLY A 262 -6.40 -14.19 39.55
C GLY A 262 -7.58 -13.72 40.41
N ASP A 263 -7.41 -13.67 41.72
CA ASP A 263 -8.44 -13.21 42.64
C ASP A 263 -8.65 -11.68 42.55
N LEU A 264 -7.57 -10.91 42.31
CA LEU A 264 -7.63 -9.46 42.09
C LEU A 264 -8.32 -9.12 40.74
N ALA A 265 -8.03 -9.88 39.69
CA ALA A 265 -8.69 -9.71 38.42
C ALA A 265 -10.19 -10.04 38.54
N GLN A 266 -10.55 -11.09 39.23
CA GLN A 266 -11.97 -11.42 39.49
C GLN A 266 -12.67 -10.39 40.38
N THR A 267 -11.93 -9.70 41.25
CA THR A 267 -12.48 -8.69 42.14
C THR A 267 -12.54 -7.31 41.53
N ILE A 268 -11.58 -6.95 40.67
CA ILE A 268 -11.46 -5.59 40.09
C ILE A 268 -12.11 -5.46 38.71
N LEU A 269 -12.04 -6.52 37.89
CA LEU A 269 -12.63 -6.44 36.53
C LEU A 269 -14.14 -6.16 36.53
N PRO A 270 -14.99 -6.77 37.40
CA PRO A 270 -16.39 -6.42 37.46
C PRO A 270 -16.66 -4.95 37.81
N PRO A 271 -16.10 -4.37 38.88
CA PRO A 271 -16.33 -2.95 39.19
C PRO A 271 -15.74 -2.01 38.14
N VAL A 272 -14.64 -2.37 37.44
CA VAL A 272 -14.11 -1.58 36.35
C VAL A 272 -15.04 -1.66 35.12
N ALA A 273 -15.60 -2.83 34.81
CA ALA A 273 -16.59 -2.98 33.77
C ALA A 273 -17.87 -2.19 34.10
N ASP A 274 -18.31 -2.19 35.36
CA ASP A 274 -19.44 -1.40 35.85
C ASP A 274 -19.17 0.11 35.74
N ILE A 275 -17.98 0.56 36.03
CA ILE A 275 -17.57 1.97 35.87
C ILE A 275 -17.56 2.36 34.38
N ILE A 276 -17.00 1.50 33.52
CA ILE A 276 -17.01 1.72 32.07
C ILE A 276 -18.46 1.74 31.53
N GLY A 277 -19.29 0.83 32.01
CA GLY A 277 -20.72 0.79 31.69
C GLY A 277 -21.43 2.09 32.14
N MET A 278 -21.18 2.54 33.37
CA MET A 278 -21.72 3.80 33.92
C MET A 278 -21.25 5.03 33.14
N ILE A 279 -19.99 5.06 32.71
CA ILE A 279 -19.47 6.14 31.85
C ILE A 279 -20.15 6.11 30.48
N ALA A 280 -20.32 4.94 29.89
CA ALA A 280 -21.00 4.77 28.61
C ALA A 280 -22.48 5.16 28.69
N GLU A 281 -23.17 4.85 29.78
CA GLU A 281 -24.59 5.16 29.95
C GLU A 281 -24.86 6.59 30.43
N THR A 282 -23.95 7.15 31.24
CA THR A 282 -24.17 8.46 31.90
C THR A 282 -23.48 9.62 31.17
N VAL A 283 -22.30 9.38 30.56
CA VAL A 283 -21.49 10.43 29.95
C VAL A 283 -21.72 10.51 28.42
N MET A 284 -21.92 9.37 27.79
CA MET A 284 -22.11 9.34 26.32
C MET A 284 -23.40 10.01 25.84
N PRO A 285 -24.57 9.80 26.47
CA PRO A 285 -25.80 10.45 26.02
C PRO A 285 -25.73 11.98 26.05
N PRO A 286 -25.28 12.64 27.16
CA PRO A 286 -25.13 14.10 27.17
C PRO A 286 -24.11 14.62 26.15
N LEU A 287 -23.04 13.86 25.86
CA LEU A 287 -22.06 14.20 24.81
C LEU A 287 -22.69 14.17 23.42
N VAL A 288 -23.49 13.15 23.13
CA VAL A 288 -24.25 13.04 21.88
C VAL A 288 -25.25 14.16 21.76
N ASP A 289 -25.95 14.52 22.85
CA ASP A 289 -26.90 15.64 22.89
C ASP A 289 -26.21 16.98 22.65
N ILE A 290 -25.02 17.21 23.22
CA ILE A 290 -24.20 18.38 22.96
C ILE A 290 -23.81 18.47 21.49
N LEU A 291 -23.33 17.35 20.90
CA LEU A 291 -22.96 17.29 19.49
C LEU A 291 -24.14 17.50 18.56
N ASN A 292 -25.31 16.94 18.88
CA ASN A 292 -26.54 17.16 18.14
C ASN A 292 -27.03 18.62 18.25
N THR A 293 -26.91 19.21 19.43
CA THR A 293 -27.24 20.61 19.66
C THR A 293 -26.31 21.56 18.90
N LEU A 294 -25.01 21.26 18.89
CA LEU A 294 -24.00 21.97 18.08
C LEU A 294 -24.34 21.88 16.59
N ASN A 295 -24.66 20.68 16.13
CA ASN A 295 -25.02 20.45 14.72
C ASN A 295 -26.28 21.22 14.34
N THR A 296 -27.35 21.12 15.12
CA THR A 296 -28.65 21.72 14.79
C THR A 296 -28.69 23.22 15.06
N SER A 297 -28.04 23.71 16.11
CA SER A 297 -28.11 25.11 16.52
C SER A 297 -27.04 26.01 15.91
N ILE A 298 -25.92 25.44 15.46
CA ILE A 298 -24.79 26.19 14.93
C ILE A 298 -24.47 25.78 13.48
N ILE A 299 -24.24 24.51 13.22
CA ILE A 299 -23.75 24.05 11.90
C ILE A 299 -24.85 24.18 10.85
N GLN A 300 -26.04 23.64 11.10
CA GLN A 300 -27.13 23.68 10.12
C GLN A 300 -27.60 25.10 9.78
N PRO A 301 -27.75 26.05 10.74
CA PRO A 301 -28.06 27.44 10.40
C PRO A 301 -26.96 28.19 9.65
N LEU A 302 -25.68 27.77 9.79
CA LEU A 302 -24.56 28.37 9.07
C LEU A 302 -24.47 27.90 7.60
N VAL A 303 -24.96 26.73 7.27
CA VAL A 303 -24.92 26.19 5.89
C VAL A 303 -25.58 27.16 4.88
N PRO A 304 -26.82 27.66 5.09
CA PRO A 304 -27.45 28.59 4.14
C PRO A 304 -26.76 29.98 4.10
N VAL A 305 -26.08 30.37 5.17
CA VAL A 305 -25.30 31.62 5.19
C VAL A 305 -24.05 31.48 4.33
N ILE A 306 -23.36 30.35 4.43
CA ILE A 306 -22.19 30.02 3.60
C ILE A 306 -22.60 29.89 2.13
N GLN A 307 -23.72 29.23 1.85
CA GLN A 307 -24.27 29.13 0.48
C GLN A 307 -24.58 30.50 -0.11
N LYS A 308 -25.24 31.39 0.64
CA LYS A 308 -25.53 32.77 0.18
C LYS A 308 -24.26 33.61 -0.02
N LEU A 309 -23.21 33.38 0.79
CA LEU A 309 -21.92 34.03 0.59
C LEU A 309 -21.26 33.55 -0.70
N ALA A 310 -21.28 32.24 -0.96
CA ALA A 310 -20.74 31.66 -2.20
C ALA A 310 -21.52 32.14 -3.45
N GLU A 311 -22.87 32.23 -3.36
CA GLU A 311 -23.70 32.77 -4.44
C GLU A 311 -23.44 34.28 -4.68
N ALA A 312 -23.21 35.05 -3.62
CA ALA A 312 -22.87 36.47 -3.73
C ALA A 312 -21.48 36.70 -4.34
N GLU A 313 -20.51 35.84 -4.01
CA GLU A 313 -19.15 35.84 -4.58
C GLU A 313 -19.21 35.50 -6.07
N GLN A 314 -19.96 34.46 -6.45
CA GLN A 314 -20.16 34.07 -7.84
C GLN A 314 -20.88 35.15 -8.67
N ALA A 315 -21.90 35.81 -8.10
CA ALA A 315 -22.59 36.93 -8.72
C ALA A 315 -21.70 38.18 -8.85
N PHE A 316 -20.71 38.37 -7.98
CA PHE A 316 -19.72 39.44 -8.06
C PHE A 316 -18.69 39.16 -9.16
N ASP A 317 -18.27 37.92 -9.30
CA ASP A 317 -17.30 37.48 -10.32
C ASP A 317 -17.92 37.53 -11.74
N ASP A 318 -19.21 37.16 -11.89
CA ASP A 318 -19.94 37.26 -13.15
C ASP A 318 -20.16 38.71 -13.62
N ARG A 319 -20.23 39.69 -12.72
CA ARG A 319 -20.30 41.13 -13.07
C ARG A 319 -18.95 41.72 -13.48
N ARG A 320 -17.86 40.99 -13.29
CA ARG A 320 -16.50 41.41 -13.63
C ARG A 320 -15.99 40.86 -14.97
N LYS A 321 -16.72 39.93 -15.58
CA LYS A 321 -16.43 39.47 -16.95
C LYS A 321 -16.87 40.52 -17.95
N PRO A 322 -15.95 41.00 -18.85
CA PRO A 322 -16.24 42.01 -19.84
C PRO A 322 -17.27 41.56 -20.90
#